data_c2eb3e9f7345d52268b15dfd7301da3f
#
_entry.id   c2eb3e9f7345d52268b15dfd7301da3f
#
_cell.length_a   1.000
_cell.length_b   1.000
_cell.length_c   1.000
_cell.angle_alpha   90.00
_cell.angle_beta   90.00
_cell.angle_gamma   90.00
#
_symmetry.space_group_name_H-M   'P 1'
#
loop_
_entity.id
_entity.type
_entity.pdbx_description
1 polymer ?
#
loop_
_entity_poly.entity_id
_entity_poly.type
_entity_poly.pdbx_seq_one_letter_code
_entity_poly.pdbx_strand_id
1 'polypeptide(L)'
;IAVQKPNVAVDIILFDSEDYGHSDHHNSYCLGSQYWALNPHVPRYNARFGILLDMVGGKGARFAKDLISSFYAGEVLDSVWKTAASLGYGSLFVNEEGGGLIDDHYYVNKMIGIPCIDIIDYTNDEGFPSTWHTVNDTMENIDKEVLKAVGNVLITYIYNLK
;
A
#
# COMPACT_ATOMS: atom_id res chain seq x y z
N ILE A 1 -24.16 18.91 -6.04
CA ILE A 1 -23.96 17.47 -5.82
C ILE A 1 -23.62 17.31 -4.35
N ALA A 2 -24.49 16.62 -3.59
CA ALA A 2 -24.18 16.30 -2.20
C ALA A 2 -23.03 15.31 -2.17
N VAL A 3 -21.89 15.71 -1.60
CA VAL A 3 -20.75 14.81 -1.40
C VAL A 3 -21.07 13.94 -0.19
N GLN A 4 -21.29 12.66 -0.42
CA GLN A 4 -21.42 11.69 0.66
C GLN A 4 -20.11 11.60 1.41
N LYS A 5 -20.14 11.71 2.73
CA LYS A 5 -18.96 11.50 3.57
C LYS A 5 -18.86 10.04 3.97
N PRO A 6 -17.67 9.45 4.07
CA PRO A 6 -17.49 8.12 4.66
C PRO A 6 -17.88 8.15 6.16
N ASN A 7 -18.20 6.99 6.71
CA ASN A 7 -18.53 6.85 8.14
C ASN A 7 -17.29 6.87 9.04
N VAL A 8 -16.11 6.89 8.46
CA VAL A 8 -14.80 6.86 9.14
C VAL A 8 -13.99 8.10 8.78
N ALA A 9 -13.14 8.56 9.67
CA ALA A 9 -12.12 9.55 9.34
C ALA A 9 -11.03 8.91 8.47
N VAL A 10 -10.47 9.70 7.57
CA VAL A 10 -9.38 9.29 6.68
C VAL A 10 -8.27 10.32 6.78
N ASP A 11 -7.09 9.89 7.17
CA ASP A 11 -5.87 10.68 7.13
C ASP A 11 -5.04 10.22 5.93
N ILE A 12 -4.45 11.17 5.21
CA ILE A 12 -3.52 10.91 4.11
C ILE A 12 -2.15 11.37 4.58
N ILE A 13 -1.21 10.44 4.64
CA ILE A 13 0.16 10.69 5.07
C ILE A 13 1.07 10.39 3.89
N LEU A 14 1.95 11.32 3.55
CA LEU A 14 2.96 11.17 2.53
C LEU A 14 4.31 11.02 3.22
N PHE A 15 4.87 9.84 3.16
CA PHE A 15 6.22 9.58 3.67
C PHE A 15 7.26 10.07 2.68
N ASP A 16 8.40 10.52 3.18
CA ASP A 16 9.58 10.87 2.40
C ASP A 16 10.73 9.90 2.71
N SER A 17 11.82 10.02 1.96
CA SER A 17 13.06 9.27 2.20
C SER A 17 12.86 7.75 2.32
N GLU A 18 11.92 7.19 1.54
CA GLU A 18 11.70 5.74 1.49
C GLU A 18 12.94 5.07 0.91
N ASP A 19 13.40 5.50 -0.27
CA ASP A 19 14.54 4.96 -1.04
C ASP A 19 15.93 5.49 -0.59
N TYR A 20 16.02 6.28 0.46
CA TYR A 20 17.27 6.95 0.87
C TYR A 20 18.21 6.02 1.64
N GLY A 21 18.14 4.73 1.36
CA GLY A 21 18.84 3.69 2.09
C GLY A 21 20.13 3.21 1.44
N HIS A 22 20.87 2.42 2.21
CA HIS A 22 22.01 1.67 1.74
C HIS A 22 21.82 0.19 2.09
N SER A 23 22.08 -0.70 1.15
CA SER A 23 21.89 -2.15 1.30
C SER A 23 22.67 -2.76 2.48
N ASP A 24 23.77 -2.10 2.90
CA ASP A 24 24.60 -2.53 4.02
C ASP A 24 24.01 -2.17 5.40
N HIS A 25 22.95 -1.35 5.42
CA HIS A 25 22.31 -0.84 6.64
C HIS A 25 20.81 -1.15 6.64
N HIS A 26 20.40 -2.21 7.30
CA HIS A 26 19.02 -2.73 7.27
C HIS A 26 17.90 -1.74 7.65
N ASN A 27 18.20 -0.68 8.38
CA ASN A 27 17.20 0.31 8.82
C ASN A 27 17.39 1.68 8.16
N SER A 28 18.07 1.75 7.02
CA SER A 28 18.35 3.02 6.34
C SER A 28 17.28 3.41 5.33
N TYR A 29 16.36 2.51 4.98
CA TYR A 29 15.20 2.75 4.12
C TYR A 29 13.98 3.20 4.92
N CYS A 30 12.96 3.73 4.25
CA CYS A 30 11.67 4.11 4.84
C CYS A 30 11.82 5.08 6.04
N LEU A 31 12.76 6.02 5.97
CA LEU A 31 13.09 6.89 7.10
C LEU A 31 11.92 7.79 7.50
N GLY A 32 11.08 8.20 6.55
CA GLY A 32 9.90 9.01 6.80
C GLY A 32 8.88 8.30 7.67
N SER A 33 8.53 7.06 7.36
CA SER A 33 7.60 6.26 8.17
C SER A 33 8.19 5.89 9.54
N GLN A 34 9.49 5.59 9.61
CA GLN A 34 10.17 5.38 10.89
C GLN A 34 10.09 6.62 11.80
N TYR A 35 10.39 7.80 11.23
CA TYR A 35 10.31 9.04 11.97
C TYR A 35 8.87 9.33 12.41
N TRP A 36 7.90 9.19 11.50
CA TRP A 36 6.49 9.42 11.81
C TRP A 36 5.97 8.47 12.88
N ALA A 37 6.34 7.19 12.83
CA ALA A 37 5.92 6.20 13.80
C ALA A 37 6.40 6.53 15.23
N LEU A 38 7.57 7.18 15.36
CA LEU A 38 8.10 7.67 16.64
C LEU A 38 7.54 9.05 17.03
N ASN A 39 7.15 9.86 16.05
CA ASN A 39 6.74 11.25 16.22
C ASN A 39 5.45 11.52 15.44
N PRO A 40 4.33 10.86 15.77
CA PRO A 40 3.10 11.04 15.03
C PRO A 40 2.59 12.47 15.14
N HIS A 41 1.97 12.96 14.07
CA HIS A 41 1.46 14.32 13.94
C HIS A 41 0.39 14.69 14.98
N VAL A 42 -0.21 13.69 15.64
CA VAL A 42 -1.14 13.87 16.77
C VAL A 42 -0.66 12.99 17.92
N PRO A 43 -0.57 13.54 19.17
CA PRO A 43 -0.20 12.76 20.34
C PRO A 43 -1.13 11.55 20.54
N ARG A 44 -0.54 10.39 20.78
CA ARG A 44 -1.29 9.13 20.92
C ARG A 44 -2.15 8.79 19.71
N TYR A 45 -1.64 9.09 18.51
CA TYR A 45 -2.29 8.75 17.26
C TYR A 45 -2.61 7.25 17.21
N ASN A 46 -3.85 6.95 16.85
CA ASN A 46 -4.33 5.57 16.76
C ASN A 46 -5.34 5.48 15.61
N ALA A 47 -4.95 4.81 14.53
CA ALA A 47 -5.84 4.47 13.43
C ALA A 47 -6.30 3.01 13.55
N ARG A 48 -7.47 2.69 13.01
CA ARG A 48 -7.96 1.31 12.96
C ARG A 48 -7.06 0.42 12.12
N PHE A 49 -6.56 0.96 11.01
CA PHE A 49 -5.61 0.33 10.09
C PHE A 49 -5.01 1.39 9.15
N GLY A 50 -3.96 1.01 8.45
CA GLY A 50 -3.35 1.73 7.34
C GLY A 50 -3.40 0.93 6.03
N ILE A 51 -3.31 1.64 4.92
CA ILE A 51 -3.12 1.07 3.58
C ILE A 51 -2.01 1.88 2.93
N LEU A 52 -0.86 1.26 2.72
CA LEU A 52 0.22 1.82 1.92
C LEU A 52 -0.11 1.63 0.43
N LEU A 53 0.26 2.57 -0.38
CA LEU A 53 0.14 2.53 -1.83
C LEU A 53 1.53 2.80 -2.41
N ASP A 54 2.16 1.78 -2.93
CA ASP A 54 3.43 1.92 -3.63
C ASP A 54 3.36 1.34 -5.04
N MET A 55 3.91 2.07 -6.02
CA MET A 55 3.96 1.69 -7.43
C MET A 55 2.60 1.28 -8.02
N VAL A 56 1.49 1.85 -7.55
CA VAL A 56 0.12 1.44 -7.89
C VAL A 56 -0.39 1.96 -9.23
N GLY A 57 0.48 2.40 -10.11
CA GLY A 57 0.12 2.99 -11.40
C GLY A 57 0.83 2.40 -12.61
N GLY A 58 1.63 1.36 -12.46
CA GLY A 58 2.40 0.76 -13.55
C GLY A 58 1.52 0.07 -14.60
N LYS A 59 1.94 0.13 -15.86
CA LYS A 59 1.33 -0.68 -16.93
C LYS A 59 1.52 -2.16 -16.66
N GLY A 60 0.42 -2.91 -16.66
CA GLY A 60 0.45 -4.34 -16.42
C GLY A 60 0.66 -4.72 -14.94
N ALA A 61 0.52 -3.76 -14.03
CA ALA A 61 0.70 -3.98 -12.60
C ALA A 61 -0.12 -5.17 -12.09
N ARG A 62 0.47 -5.93 -11.15
CA ARG A 62 -0.16 -7.05 -10.45
C ARG A 62 0.18 -6.98 -8.96
N PHE A 63 -0.85 -6.85 -8.15
CA PHE A 63 -0.72 -6.76 -6.70
C PHE A 63 -0.98 -8.13 -6.08
N ALA A 64 0.06 -8.80 -5.59
CA ALA A 64 -0.08 -10.01 -4.80
C ALA A 64 -0.22 -9.66 -3.30
N LYS A 65 -0.66 -10.62 -2.49
CA LYS A 65 -0.79 -10.44 -1.05
C LYS A 65 0.57 -10.53 -0.37
N ASP A 66 1.14 -9.40 0.00
CA ASP A 66 2.40 -9.33 0.74
C ASP A 66 2.34 -10.09 2.06
N LEU A 67 3.40 -10.84 2.39
CA LEU A 67 3.45 -11.66 3.60
C LEU A 67 3.47 -10.84 4.89
N ILE A 68 4.11 -9.67 4.90
CA ILE A 68 4.14 -8.79 6.06
C ILE A 68 2.73 -8.24 6.32
N SER A 69 2.04 -7.79 5.27
CA SER A 69 0.64 -7.37 5.32
C SER A 69 -0.27 -8.49 5.81
N SER A 70 -0.06 -9.72 5.33
CA SER A 70 -0.82 -10.90 5.76
C SER A 70 -0.62 -11.19 7.25
N PHE A 71 0.61 -11.04 7.75
CA PHE A 71 0.96 -11.30 9.14
C PHE A 71 0.36 -10.26 10.10
N TYR A 72 0.48 -8.97 9.77
CA TYR A 72 0.07 -7.88 10.67
C TYR A 72 -1.39 -7.44 10.51
N ALA A 73 -1.93 -7.52 9.29
CA ALA A 73 -3.21 -6.93 8.91
C ALA A 73 -4.04 -7.80 7.95
N GLY A 74 -3.96 -9.12 8.08
CA GLY A 74 -4.56 -10.08 7.15
C GLY A 74 -6.08 -9.89 6.92
N GLU A 75 -6.84 -9.48 7.94
CA GLU A 75 -8.28 -9.19 7.78
C GLU A 75 -8.53 -7.98 6.88
N VAL A 76 -7.71 -6.95 7.00
CA VAL A 76 -7.78 -5.75 6.13
C VAL A 76 -7.39 -6.13 4.71
N LEU A 77 -6.28 -6.85 4.55
CA LEU A 77 -5.78 -7.34 3.28
C LEU A 77 -6.86 -8.15 2.54
N ASP A 78 -7.41 -9.17 3.18
CA ASP A 78 -8.46 -10.01 2.60
C ASP A 78 -9.72 -9.22 2.22
N SER A 79 -10.09 -8.24 3.03
CA SER A 79 -11.26 -7.40 2.77
C SER A 79 -11.07 -6.48 1.58
N VAL A 80 -9.87 -5.91 1.40
CA VAL A 80 -9.50 -5.09 0.25
C VAL A 80 -9.48 -5.94 -1.02
N TRP A 81 -8.84 -7.12 -1.01
CA TRP A 81 -8.81 -8.05 -2.16
C TRP A 81 -10.21 -8.57 -2.54
N LYS A 82 -11.07 -8.88 -1.56
CA LYS A 82 -12.47 -9.22 -1.82
C LYS A 82 -13.24 -8.06 -2.46
N THR A 83 -13.00 -6.83 -2.01
CA THR A 83 -13.60 -5.63 -2.63
C THR A 83 -13.14 -5.50 -4.06
N ALA A 84 -11.84 -5.62 -4.35
CA ALA A 84 -11.29 -5.59 -5.70
C ALA A 84 -11.92 -6.65 -6.62
N ALA A 85 -12.02 -7.90 -6.15
CA ALA A 85 -12.66 -8.98 -6.89
C ALA A 85 -14.14 -8.70 -7.19
N SER A 86 -14.88 -8.14 -6.22
CA SER A 86 -16.30 -7.78 -6.40
C SER A 86 -16.52 -6.67 -7.44
N LEU A 87 -15.53 -5.82 -7.64
CA LEU A 87 -15.52 -4.75 -8.65
C LEU A 87 -14.97 -5.21 -10.01
N GLY A 88 -14.56 -6.48 -10.15
CA GLY A 88 -14.02 -7.03 -11.39
C GLY A 88 -12.52 -6.82 -11.58
N TYR A 89 -11.78 -6.38 -10.55
CA TYR A 89 -10.33 -6.12 -10.59
C TYR A 89 -9.48 -7.30 -10.10
N GLY A 90 -10.01 -8.52 -10.11
CA GLY A 90 -9.29 -9.71 -9.62
C GLY A 90 -8.06 -10.10 -10.45
N SER A 91 -7.92 -9.61 -11.69
CA SER A 91 -6.69 -9.79 -12.48
C SER A 91 -5.58 -8.81 -12.08
N LEU A 92 -5.93 -7.70 -11.48
CA LEU A 92 -4.99 -6.69 -10.96
C LEU A 92 -4.62 -7.01 -9.51
N PHE A 93 -5.62 -7.30 -8.66
CA PHE A 93 -5.45 -7.74 -7.28
C PHE A 93 -5.47 -9.27 -7.25
N VAL A 94 -4.33 -9.90 -7.54
CA VAL A 94 -4.25 -11.35 -7.68
C VAL A 94 -4.31 -12.04 -6.32
N ASN A 95 -5.06 -13.15 -6.25
CA ASN A 95 -5.20 -13.90 -5.00
C ASN A 95 -4.06 -14.92 -4.84
N GLU A 96 -2.84 -14.40 -4.83
CA GLU A 96 -1.59 -15.15 -4.70
C GLU A 96 -0.80 -14.60 -3.51
N GLU A 97 0.04 -15.42 -2.89
CA GLU A 97 1.00 -14.94 -1.89
C GLU A 97 2.15 -14.21 -2.61
N GLY A 98 2.44 -13.00 -2.13
CA GLY A 98 3.59 -12.21 -2.53
C GLY A 98 4.82 -12.46 -1.67
N GLY A 99 5.86 -11.66 -1.87
CA GLY A 99 7.05 -11.65 -1.02
C GLY A 99 6.79 -11.03 0.36
N GLY A 100 7.76 -11.13 1.26
CA GLY A 100 7.81 -10.36 2.49
C GLY A 100 8.59 -9.08 2.24
N LEU A 101 7.93 -8.04 1.73
CA LEU A 101 8.58 -6.80 1.35
C LEU A 101 8.71 -5.88 2.56
N ILE A 102 9.90 -5.31 2.74
CA ILE A 102 10.13 -4.28 3.77
C ILE A 102 9.93 -2.93 3.10
N ASP A 103 8.82 -2.28 3.48
CA ASP A 103 8.43 -0.97 3.03
C ASP A 103 7.85 -0.18 4.22
N ASP A 104 7.35 1.02 4.01
CA ASP A 104 6.80 1.92 5.03
C ASP A 104 5.76 1.23 5.92
N HIS A 105 4.91 0.36 5.36
CA HIS A 105 3.92 -0.41 6.12
C HIS A 105 4.54 -1.30 7.20
N TYR A 106 5.74 -1.86 6.95
CA TYR A 106 6.45 -2.66 7.94
C TYR A 106 6.77 -1.85 9.19
N TYR A 107 7.28 -0.63 9.01
CA TYR A 107 7.62 0.24 10.14
C TYR A 107 6.37 0.78 10.85
N VAL A 108 5.31 1.09 10.12
CA VAL A 108 4.00 1.44 10.71
C VAL A 108 3.48 0.29 11.58
N ASN A 109 3.50 -0.93 11.09
CA ASN A 109 3.10 -2.11 11.88
C ASN A 109 3.99 -2.29 13.11
N LYS A 110 5.31 -2.27 12.91
CA LYS A 110 6.28 -2.65 13.93
C LYS A 110 6.47 -1.61 15.03
N MET A 111 6.47 -0.32 14.68
CA MET A 111 6.89 0.75 15.58
C MET A 111 5.74 1.46 16.26
N ILE A 112 4.61 1.67 15.57
CA ILE A 112 3.43 2.33 16.16
C ILE A 112 2.28 1.35 16.42
N GLY A 113 2.34 0.13 15.85
CA GLY A 113 1.36 -0.92 16.11
C GLY A 113 0.01 -0.72 15.40
N ILE A 114 -0.03 0.04 14.32
CA ILE A 114 -1.22 0.20 13.49
C ILE A 114 -1.19 -0.91 12.42
N PRO A 115 -2.22 -1.80 12.36
CA PRO A 115 -2.31 -2.81 11.30
C PRO A 115 -2.30 -2.14 9.93
N CYS A 116 -1.26 -2.33 9.14
CA CYS A 116 -1.07 -1.68 7.85
C CYS A 116 -0.75 -2.71 6.77
N ILE A 117 -1.47 -2.64 5.67
CA ILE A 117 -1.21 -3.42 4.47
C ILE A 117 -0.46 -2.59 3.43
N ASP A 118 0.18 -3.27 2.51
CA ASP A 118 0.78 -2.71 1.32
C ASP A 118 0.04 -3.18 0.06
N ILE A 119 -0.25 -2.26 -0.84
CA ILE A 119 -0.67 -2.53 -2.20
C ILE A 119 0.49 -2.08 -3.08
N ILE A 120 1.26 -3.06 -3.53
CA ILE A 120 2.50 -2.84 -4.28
C ILE A 120 2.55 -3.69 -5.55
N ASP A 121 3.12 -3.15 -6.62
CA ASP A 121 3.30 -3.88 -7.87
C ASP A 121 4.46 -4.88 -7.74
N TYR A 122 4.14 -6.06 -7.25
CA TYR A 122 5.07 -7.16 -7.05
C TYR A 122 4.34 -8.50 -7.05
N THR A 123 4.94 -9.49 -7.69
CA THR A 123 4.53 -10.90 -7.61
C THR A 123 5.76 -11.81 -7.48
N ASN A 124 5.59 -13.01 -6.91
CA ASN A 124 6.71 -13.94 -6.73
C ASN A 124 7.27 -14.51 -8.04
N ASP A 125 6.46 -14.56 -9.08
CA ASP A 125 6.84 -15.11 -10.39
C ASP A 125 7.49 -14.05 -11.30
N GLU A 126 7.08 -12.78 -11.20
CA GLU A 126 7.58 -11.70 -12.06
C GLU A 126 8.54 -10.73 -11.34
N GLY A 127 8.47 -10.68 -9.99
CA GLY A 127 9.22 -9.72 -9.18
C GLY A 127 8.64 -8.31 -9.27
N PHE A 128 9.51 -7.31 -9.16
CA PHE A 128 9.17 -5.90 -9.40
C PHE A 128 9.09 -5.60 -10.91
N PRO A 129 8.35 -4.55 -11.32
CA PRO A 129 8.32 -4.10 -12.71
C PRO A 129 9.73 -3.87 -13.26
N SER A 130 9.95 -4.20 -14.52
CA SER A 130 11.27 -4.02 -15.17
C SER A 130 11.74 -2.57 -15.25
N THR A 131 10.85 -1.62 -15.00
CA THR A 131 11.13 -0.18 -14.92
C THR A 131 11.60 0.26 -13.52
N TRP A 132 11.33 -0.55 -12.49
CA TRP A 132 11.66 -0.24 -11.11
C TRP A 132 13.14 0.09 -10.93
N HIS A 133 13.44 1.22 -10.28
CA HIS A 133 14.78 1.75 -10.04
C HIS A 133 15.64 1.93 -11.30
N THR A 134 14.99 2.24 -12.43
CA THR A 134 15.68 2.53 -13.71
C THR A 134 15.30 3.88 -14.28
N VAL A 135 16.07 4.36 -15.26
CA VAL A 135 15.76 5.58 -16.03
C VAL A 135 14.51 5.43 -16.91
N ASN A 136 13.97 4.22 -17.04
CA ASN A 136 12.75 3.93 -17.76
C ASN A 136 11.48 4.04 -16.89
N ASP A 137 11.62 4.33 -15.61
CA ASP A 137 10.48 4.66 -14.76
C ASP A 137 10.00 6.09 -15.07
N THR A 138 9.15 6.18 -16.08
CA THR A 138 8.67 7.41 -16.66
C THR A 138 7.15 7.44 -16.71
N MET A 139 6.58 8.65 -16.90
CA MET A 139 5.13 8.83 -17.05
C MET A 139 4.53 8.01 -18.21
N GLU A 140 5.32 7.62 -19.20
CA GLU A 140 4.86 6.77 -20.30
C GLU A 140 4.52 5.35 -19.85
N ASN A 141 5.07 4.90 -18.72
CA ASN A 141 4.82 3.59 -18.13
C ASN A 141 3.69 3.61 -17.09
N ILE A 142 3.05 4.76 -16.88
CA ILE A 142 1.87 4.87 -16.03
C ILE A 142 0.60 4.57 -16.82
N ASP A 143 -0.26 3.74 -16.25
CA ASP A 143 -1.60 3.43 -16.75
C ASP A 143 -2.66 4.07 -15.84
N LYS A 144 -3.40 5.03 -16.37
CA LYS A 144 -4.45 5.73 -15.64
C LYS A 144 -5.62 4.83 -15.24
N GLU A 145 -5.86 3.74 -15.99
CA GLU A 145 -6.93 2.79 -15.63
C GLU A 145 -6.51 1.92 -14.43
N VAL A 146 -5.21 1.62 -14.28
CA VAL A 146 -4.69 0.97 -13.08
C VAL A 146 -4.86 1.89 -11.87
N LEU A 147 -4.43 3.14 -11.94
CA LEU A 147 -4.64 4.12 -10.87
C LEU A 147 -6.12 4.28 -10.50
N LYS A 148 -7.00 4.33 -11.49
CA LYS A 148 -8.44 4.42 -11.30
C LYS A 148 -9.02 3.16 -10.65
N ALA A 149 -8.54 1.98 -11.02
CA ALA A 149 -8.96 0.72 -10.41
C ALA A 149 -8.61 0.70 -8.92
N VAL A 150 -7.37 1.03 -8.56
CA VAL A 150 -6.93 1.15 -7.16
C VAL A 150 -7.78 2.17 -6.40
N GLY A 151 -7.98 3.37 -6.97
CA GLY A 151 -8.85 4.39 -6.38
C GLY A 151 -10.28 3.91 -6.14
N ASN A 152 -10.88 3.20 -7.11
CA ASN A 152 -12.22 2.65 -6.97
C ASN A 152 -12.31 1.60 -5.86
N VAL A 153 -11.31 0.73 -5.74
CA VAL A 153 -11.24 -0.29 -4.67
C VAL A 153 -11.19 0.39 -3.32
N LEU A 154 -10.29 1.34 -3.13
CA LEU A 154 -10.12 2.05 -1.86
C LEU A 154 -11.35 2.85 -1.46
N ILE A 155 -11.91 3.63 -2.39
CA ILE A 155 -13.13 4.41 -2.13
C ILE A 155 -14.27 3.47 -1.75
N THR A 156 -14.48 2.39 -2.51
CA THR A 156 -15.54 1.42 -2.21
C THR A 156 -15.32 0.77 -0.85
N TYR A 157 -14.10 0.36 -0.54
CA TYR A 157 -13.75 -0.25 0.74
C TYR A 157 -14.04 0.71 1.90
N ILE A 158 -13.50 1.95 1.83
CA ILE A 158 -13.63 2.97 2.89
C ILE A 158 -15.11 3.36 3.13
N TYR A 159 -15.88 3.55 2.06
CA TYR A 159 -17.29 3.94 2.19
C TYR A 159 -18.21 2.83 2.71
N ASN A 160 -17.78 1.58 2.62
CA ASN A 160 -18.49 0.42 3.18
C ASN A 160 -18.13 0.11 4.64
N LEU A 161 -17.14 0.79 5.22
CA LEU A 161 -16.80 0.67 6.63
C LEU A 161 -17.92 1.21 7.53
N LYS A 162 -18.12 0.53 8.67
CA LYS A 162 -19.11 0.89 9.69
C LYS A 162 -18.43 1.40 10.96
#